data_8d27ca832a52a48177f47a98b666c18c
#
_entry.id   8d27ca832a52a48177f47a98b666c18c
#
_cell.length_a   1.000
_cell.length_b   1.000
_cell.length_c   1.000
_cell.angle_alpha   90.00
_cell.angle_beta   90.00
_cell.angle_gamma   90.00
#
_symmetry.space_group_name_H-M   'P 1'
#
loop_
_entity.id
_entity.type
_entity.pdbx_description
1 polymer ?
#
loop_
_entity_poly.entity_id
_entity_poly.type
_entity_poly.pdbx_seq_one_letter_code
_entity_poly.pdbx_strand_id
1 'polypeptide(L)'
;MKRLIYRMMVVLITAISCEKNDIKGYNEAPRLEFFNTKAECVFDDRDYINKVTERALGVKVRCLGYALEKPLNFCLKTVDQMEGVVFIPSYEFPVGAETFTAQLVVPRPPRVGAQLNTKLTFDIENAEHEFGEGRVENSDCEVTIAYTIRPSDWDERLWGIYSNNKYMFMMDNLGKIYAETEQTKEVRDEVSAKYEAYKKAGNPPLMDDENPQNEIVFPKD
;
A
#
# COMPACT_ATOMS: atom_id res chain seq x y z
N MET A 1 4.26 56.10 -59.58
CA MET A 1 3.10 55.16 -59.36
C MET A 1 3.52 53.73 -58.97
N LYS A 2 4.48 53.09 -59.66
CA LYS A 2 4.89 51.67 -59.26
C LYS A 2 5.41 51.48 -57.83
N ARG A 3 6.12 52.48 -57.25
CA ARG A 3 6.63 52.37 -55.86
C ARG A 3 5.56 52.55 -54.77
N LEU A 4 4.44 53.17 -55.06
CA LEU A 4 3.35 53.38 -54.14
C LEU A 4 2.49 52.07 -54.04
N ILE A 5 2.32 51.37 -55.16
CA ILE A 5 1.60 50.10 -55.22
C ILE A 5 2.36 49.02 -54.44
N TYR A 6 3.68 49.00 -54.51
CA TYR A 6 4.50 48.03 -53.77
C TYR A 6 4.42 48.23 -52.22
N ARG A 7 4.41 49.49 -51.77
CA ARG A 7 4.25 49.81 -50.35
C ARG A 7 2.84 49.48 -49.84
N MET A 8 1.82 49.63 -50.65
CA MET A 8 0.46 49.28 -50.28
C MET A 8 0.23 47.78 -50.28
N MET A 9 0.91 47.02 -51.14
CA MET A 9 0.86 45.56 -51.17
C MET A 9 1.57 44.89 -49.98
N VAL A 10 2.70 45.49 -49.51
CA VAL A 10 3.40 44.99 -48.32
C VAL A 10 2.63 45.25 -47.03
N VAL A 11 1.85 46.33 -46.94
CA VAL A 11 0.99 46.62 -45.78
C VAL A 11 -0.22 45.72 -45.74
N LEU A 12 -0.72 45.30 -46.90
CA LEU A 12 -1.86 44.36 -46.96
C LEU A 12 -1.50 42.93 -46.55
N ILE A 13 -0.24 42.50 -46.76
CA ILE A 13 0.23 41.14 -46.41
C ILE A 13 0.49 41.01 -44.89
N THR A 14 0.78 42.10 -44.19
CA THR A 14 0.98 42.08 -42.73
C THR A 14 -0.31 42.12 -41.93
N ALA A 15 -1.48 42.43 -42.56
CA ALA A 15 -2.77 42.47 -41.87
C ALA A 15 -3.52 41.13 -41.86
N ILE A 16 -3.06 40.12 -42.61
CA ILE A 16 -3.71 38.79 -42.67
C ILE A 16 -3.09 37.78 -41.71
N SER A 17 -2.06 38.15 -40.95
CA SER A 17 -1.33 37.26 -40.05
C SER A 17 -1.77 37.35 -38.60
N CYS A 18 -3.02 37.71 -38.32
CA CYS A 18 -3.66 37.53 -37.02
C CYS A 18 -4.95 36.79 -37.18
N GLU A 19 -4.95 35.58 -37.76
CA GLU A 19 -5.88 34.62 -37.28
C GLU A 19 -5.52 34.41 -35.79
N LYS A 20 -6.38 34.91 -34.91
CA LYS A 20 -6.45 34.36 -33.55
C LYS A 20 -6.53 32.86 -33.73
N ASN A 21 -5.41 32.16 -33.55
CA ASN A 21 -5.48 30.81 -33.10
C ASN A 21 -6.29 30.88 -31.80
N ASP A 22 -7.59 30.71 -31.90
CA ASP A 22 -8.38 30.25 -30.78
C ASP A 22 -7.67 28.95 -30.38
N ILE A 23 -6.83 29.05 -29.36
CA ILE A 23 -6.37 27.90 -28.61
C ILE A 23 -7.71 27.26 -28.21
N LYS A 24 -8.15 26.27 -29.00
CA LYS A 24 -9.30 25.44 -28.62
C LYS A 24 -8.96 25.04 -27.20
N GLY A 25 -9.71 25.57 -26.25
CA GLY A 25 -9.48 25.28 -24.85
C GLY A 25 -9.32 23.78 -24.76
N TYR A 26 -8.27 23.32 -24.10
CA TYR A 26 -7.97 21.91 -23.94
C TYR A 26 -9.18 21.26 -23.23
N ASN A 27 -10.14 20.80 -24.01
CA ASN A 27 -11.45 20.33 -23.53
C ASN A 27 -11.43 18.81 -23.43
N GLU A 28 -10.34 18.28 -22.86
CA GLU A 28 -10.28 16.86 -22.57
C GLU A 28 -11.02 16.56 -21.26
N ALA A 29 -11.76 15.46 -21.27
CA ALA A 29 -12.40 14.95 -20.06
C ALA A 29 -11.35 14.80 -18.94
N PRO A 30 -11.70 15.05 -17.68
CA PRO A 30 -10.82 14.84 -16.56
C PRO A 30 -10.37 13.38 -16.52
N ARG A 31 -9.10 13.16 -16.20
CA ARG A 31 -8.46 11.85 -16.20
C ARG A 31 -7.90 11.56 -14.83
N LEU A 32 -7.83 10.28 -14.45
CA LEU A 32 -7.20 9.84 -13.22
C LEU A 32 -5.92 9.06 -13.49
N GLU A 33 -4.99 9.21 -12.57
CA GLU A 33 -3.79 8.38 -12.48
C GLU A 33 -3.44 8.13 -11.02
N PHE A 34 -2.72 7.06 -10.74
CA PHE A 34 -2.13 6.87 -9.43
C PHE A 34 -1.01 7.89 -9.21
N PHE A 35 -1.03 8.55 -8.04
CA PHE A 35 0.03 9.48 -7.66
C PHE A 35 1.33 8.74 -7.35
N ASN A 36 1.21 7.58 -6.69
CA ASN A 36 2.27 6.62 -6.46
C ASN A 36 1.91 5.30 -7.12
N THR A 37 2.83 4.73 -7.87
CA THR A 37 2.65 3.41 -8.52
C THR A 37 2.94 2.23 -7.60
N LYS A 38 3.23 2.50 -6.32
CA LYS A 38 3.47 1.49 -5.28
C LYS A 38 2.80 1.91 -3.98
N ALA A 39 2.18 0.93 -3.34
CA ALA A 39 1.61 1.05 -2.00
C ALA A 39 1.97 -0.20 -1.18
N GLU A 40 2.19 -0.02 0.11
CA GLU A 40 2.57 -1.10 1.01
C GLU A 40 1.73 -1.07 2.28
N CYS A 41 1.32 -2.26 2.73
CA CYS A 41 0.71 -2.48 4.02
C CYS A 41 1.49 -3.56 4.77
N VAL A 42 1.98 -3.24 5.95
CA VAL A 42 2.75 -4.20 6.77
C VAL A 42 1.96 -4.50 8.04
N PHE A 43 1.63 -5.77 8.23
CA PHE A 43 1.16 -6.30 9.50
C PHE A 43 2.35 -6.66 10.36
N ASP A 44 2.30 -6.30 11.64
CA ASP A 44 3.41 -6.40 12.59
C ASP A 44 3.07 -7.25 13.82
N ASP A 45 3.92 -7.23 14.83
CA ASP A 45 3.77 -7.96 16.09
C ASP A 45 2.60 -7.43 16.95
N ARG A 46 2.24 -6.14 16.83
CA ARG A 46 1.03 -5.59 17.47
C ARG A 46 -0.23 -6.16 16.85
N ASP A 47 -0.23 -6.35 15.53
CA ASP A 47 -1.34 -7.01 14.84
C ASP A 47 -1.48 -8.47 15.25
N TYR A 48 -0.34 -9.16 15.48
CA TYR A 48 -0.35 -10.53 15.98
C TYR A 48 -1.07 -10.63 17.33
N ILE A 49 -0.63 -9.86 18.32
CA ILE A 49 -1.22 -9.86 19.67
C ILE A 49 -2.68 -9.43 19.65
N ASN A 50 -3.02 -8.38 18.91
CA ASN A 50 -4.37 -7.84 18.83
C ASN A 50 -5.28 -8.63 17.88
N LYS A 51 -4.77 -9.70 17.25
CA LYS A 51 -5.52 -10.57 16.32
C LYS A 51 -6.14 -9.78 15.16
N VAL A 52 -5.46 -8.73 14.70
CA VAL A 52 -5.90 -7.93 13.55
C VAL A 52 -5.81 -8.78 12.29
N THR A 53 -6.92 -8.89 11.56
CA THR A 53 -7.02 -9.71 10.35
C THR A 53 -7.06 -8.89 9.06
N GLU A 54 -7.29 -7.59 9.17
CA GLU A 54 -7.40 -6.67 8.05
C GLU A 54 -6.94 -5.26 8.45
N ARG A 55 -6.48 -4.47 7.47
CA ARG A 55 -6.08 -3.08 7.66
C ARG A 55 -6.58 -2.21 6.53
N ALA A 56 -6.82 -0.93 6.83
CA ALA A 56 -7.04 0.07 5.80
C ALA A 56 -5.71 0.42 5.11
N LEU A 57 -5.74 0.51 3.78
CA LEU A 57 -4.66 0.97 2.94
C LEU A 57 -5.12 2.17 2.13
N GLY A 58 -4.42 3.29 2.27
CA GLY A 58 -4.67 4.50 1.49
C GLY A 58 -3.86 4.50 0.20
N VAL A 59 -4.55 4.62 -0.93
CA VAL A 59 -3.91 4.75 -2.25
C VAL A 59 -4.21 6.13 -2.79
N LYS A 60 -3.16 6.90 -3.08
CA LYS A 60 -3.30 8.27 -3.55
C LYS A 60 -3.46 8.31 -5.05
N VAL A 61 -4.51 8.99 -5.50
CA VAL A 61 -4.81 9.25 -6.91
C VAL A 61 -4.72 10.75 -7.20
N ARG A 62 -4.48 11.10 -8.46
CA ARG A 62 -4.39 12.48 -8.93
C ARG A 62 -5.30 12.68 -10.12
N CYS A 63 -6.01 13.83 -10.12
CA CYS A 63 -6.78 14.28 -11.27
C CYS A 63 -5.88 15.06 -12.22
N LEU A 64 -6.00 14.78 -13.51
CA LEU A 64 -5.35 15.50 -14.62
C LEU A 64 -6.41 16.20 -15.46
N GLY A 65 -6.08 17.39 -15.94
CA GLY A 65 -6.97 18.20 -16.77
C GLY A 65 -7.42 19.47 -16.06
N TYR A 66 -8.63 19.93 -16.38
CA TYR A 66 -9.20 21.12 -15.75
C TYR A 66 -9.69 20.84 -14.33
N ALA A 67 -9.79 21.91 -13.54
CA ALA A 67 -10.44 21.83 -12.24
C ALA A 67 -11.88 21.31 -12.41
N LEU A 68 -12.26 20.37 -11.56
CA LEU A 68 -13.61 19.80 -11.60
C LEU A 68 -14.64 20.86 -11.21
N GLU A 69 -15.73 20.96 -11.99
CA GLU A 69 -16.86 21.84 -11.69
C GLU A 69 -17.86 21.18 -10.74
N LYS A 70 -17.90 19.85 -10.72
CA LYS A 70 -18.70 19.01 -9.82
C LYS A 70 -17.86 17.84 -9.33
N PRO A 71 -18.20 17.21 -8.20
CA PRO A 71 -17.56 15.95 -7.82
C PRO A 71 -17.79 14.90 -8.91
N LEU A 72 -16.79 14.04 -9.12
CA LEU A 72 -16.89 12.92 -10.07
C LEU A 72 -16.53 11.62 -9.35
N ASN A 73 -17.22 10.56 -9.75
CA ASN A 73 -17.01 9.24 -9.20
C ASN A 73 -15.93 8.45 -9.95
N PHE A 74 -15.21 7.59 -9.21
CA PHE A 74 -14.29 6.62 -9.79
C PHE A 74 -14.32 5.30 -9.05
N CYS A 75 -14.01 4.23 -9.77
CA CYS A 75 -13.99 2.87 -9.25
C CYS A 75 -12.59 2.28 -9.39
N LEU A 76 -12.22 1.42 -8.43
CA LEU A 76 -10.96 0.67 -8.42
C LEU A 76 -11.25 -0.83 -8.45
N LYS A 77 -10.34 -1.60 -9.05
CA LYS A 77 -10.34 -3.07 -8.98
C LYS A 77 -8.92 -3.63 -8.86
N THR A 78 -8.80 -4.88 -8.41
CA THR A 78 -7.55 -5.64 -8.54
C THR A 78 -7.50 -6.34 -9.89
N VAL A 79 -6.33 -6.36 -10.52
CA VAL A 79 -6.14 -7.02 -11.83
C VAL A 79 -6.30 -8.52 -11.70
N ASP A 80 -5.80 -9.12 -10.63
CA ASP A 80 -5.78 -10.55 -10.33
C ASP A 80 -6.95 -11.04 -9.46
N GLN A 81 -7.93 -10.15 -9.19
CA GLN A 81 -9.10 -10.44 -8.34
C GLN A 81 -8.71 -11.04 -6.97
N MET A 82 -7.67 -10.49 -6.34
CA MET A 82 -7.21 -10.95 -5.01
C MET A 82 -8.35 -10.99 -4.01
N GLU A 83 -8.57 -12.15 -3.40
CA GLU A 83 -9.59 -12.34 -2.36
C GLU A 83 -9.27 -11.49 -1.11
N GLY A 84 -10.31 -10.99 -0.46
CA GLY A 84 -10.23 -10.25 0.80
C GLY A 84 -9.85 -8.78 0.66
N VAL A 85 -9.53 -8.28 -0.53
CA VAL A 85 -9.41 -6.83 -0.77
C VAL A 85 -10.80 -6.25 -0.96
N VAL A 86 -11.17 -5.31 -0.09
CA VAL A 86 -12.49 -4.68 -0.12
C VAL A 86 -12.35 -3.23 -0.55
N PHE A 87 -13.07 -2.87 -1.59
CA PHE A 87 -13.19 -1.51 -2.10
C PHE A 87 -14.51 -0.88 -1.66
N ILE A 88 -14.54 0.45 -1.56
CA ILE A 88 -15.77 1.21 -1.62
C ILE A 88 -16.29 1.09 -3.06
N PRO A 89 -17.57 0.81 -3.28
CA PRO A 89 -18.11 0.59 -4.65
C PRO A 89 -17.80 1.73 -5.62
N SER A 90 -17.83 2.96 -5.12
CA SER A 90 -17.52 4.17 -5.88
C SER A 90 -16.93 5.23 -4.94
N TYR A 91 -15.81 5.84 -5.34
CA TYR A 91 -15.17 6.93 -4.62
C TYR A 91 -15.55 8.25 -5.26
N GLU A 92 -15.88 9.25 -4.46
CA GLU A 92 -16.15 10.59 -4.94
C GLU A 92 -14.88 11.45 -4.87
N PHE A 93 -14.40 11.91 -6.04
CA PHE A 93 -13.28 12.85 -6.12
C PHE A 93 -13.80 14.29 -5.96
N PRO A 94 -13.39 15.05 -4.95
CA PRO A 94 -13.98 16.33 -4.63
C PRO A 94 -13.54 17.46 -5.57
N VAL A 95 -14.40 18.46 -5.72
CA VAL A 95 -14.10 19.70 -6.45
C VAL A 95 -12.90 20.43 -5.81
N GLY A 96 -12.01 20.93 -6.67
CA GLY A 96 -10.88 21.75 -6.26
C GLY A 96 -9.72 20.99 -5.64
N ALA A 97 -9.81 19.67 -5.49
CA ALA A 97 -8.70 18.83 -5.07
C ALA A 97 -7.83 18.43 -6.27
N GLU A 98 -6.52 18.45 -6.10
CA GLU A 98 -5.58 17.89 -7.09
C GLU A 98 -5.36 16.38 -6.87
N THR A 99 -5.51 15.95 -5.63
CA THR A 99 -5.30 14.55 -5.23
C THR A 99 -6.37 14.09 -4.26
N PHE A 100 -6.63 12.78 -4.25
CA PHE A 100 -7.54 12.12 -3.33
C PHE A 100 -6.89 10.82 -2.82
N THR A 101 -7.17 10.42 -1.58
CA THR A 101 -6.70 9.14 -1.05
C THR A 101 -7.86 8.18 -0.93
N ALA A 102 -7.91 7.23 -1.87
CA ALA A 102 -8.87 6.12 -1.83
C ALA A 102 -8.47 5.15 -0.72
N GLN A 103 -9.41 4.85 0.18
CA GLN A 103 -9.22 3.86 1.25
C GLN A 103 -9.77 2.52 0.79
N LEU A 104 -8.96 1.49 0.89
CA LEU A 104 -9.37 0.11 0.69
C LEU A 104 -8.97 -0.71 1.93
N VAL A 105 -9.61 -1.85 2.14
CA VAL A 105 -9.27 -2.78 3.21
C VAL A 105 -8.52 -3.96 2.59
N VAL A 106 -7.38 -4.31 3.19
CA VAL A 106 -6.53 -5.41 2.73
C VAL A 106 -6.44 -6.50 3.81
N PRO A 107 -6.45 -7.79 3.44
CA PRO A 107 -6.36 -8.89 4.37
C PRO A 107 -4.93 -9.08 4.86
N ARG A 108 -4.79 -9.57 6.11
CA ARG A 108 -3.50 -10.04 6.61
C ARG A 108 -3.08 -11.31 5.88
N PRO A 109 -1.81 -11.44 5.44
CA PRO A 109 -1.28 -12.68 4.92
C PRO A 109 -1.50 -13.86 5.90
N PRO A 110 -1.71 -15.09 5.41
CA PRO A 110 -2.18 -16.21 6.23
C PRO A 110 -1.16 -16.69 7.29
N ARG A 111 0.11 -16.35 7.12
CA ARG A 111 1.18 -16.70 8.06
C ARG A 111 2.22 -15.61 8.15
N VAL A 112 2.90 -15.54 9.28
CA VAL A 112 4.07 -14.68 9.49
C VAL A 112 5.14 -15.02 8.45
N GLY A 113 5.84 -14.01 7.96
CA GLY A 113 6.83 -14.12 6.89
C GLY A 113 6.23 -14.23 5.49
N ALA A 114 4.91 -14.31 5.35
CA ALA A 114 4.26 -14.33 4.05
C ALA A 114 4.04 -12.90 3.51
N GLN A 115 3.99 -12.81 2.19
CA GLN A 115 3.69 -11.60 1.45
C GLN A 115 2.64 -11.90 0.38
N LEU A 116 1.70 -11.01 0.22
CA LEU A 116 0.74 -10.99 -0.87
C LEU A 116 1.04 -9.79 -1.76
N ASN A 117 0.94 -9.99 -3.06
CA ASN A 117 1.15 -8.92 -4.04
C ASN A 117 -0.06 -8.87 -4.96
N THR A 118 -0.55 -7.69 -5.23
CA THR A 118 -1.59 -7.46 -6.23
C THR A 118 -1.31 -6.15 -6.96
N LYS A 119 -2.06 -5.92 -8.02
CA LYS A 119 -2.03 -4.68 -8.77
C LYS A 119 -3.42 -4.07 -8.80
N LEU A 120 -3.52 -2.80 -8.44
CA LEU A 120 -4.74 -2.01 -8.57
C LEU A 120 -4.78 -1.34 -9.93
N THR A 121 -5.97 -1.21 -10.48
CA THR A 121 -6.25 -0.40 -11.66
C THR A 121 -7.58 0.31 -11.51
N PHE A 122 -7.84 1.32 -12.33
CA PHE A 122 -9.15 1.95 -12.41
C PHE A 122 -10.13 1.02 -13.12
N ASP A 123 -11.33 0.88 -12.58
CA ASP A 123 -12.39 0.10 -13.22
C ASP A 123 -13.19 0.96 -14.19
N ILE A 124 -12.59 1.26 -15.33
CA ILE A 124 -13.16 2.12 -16.37
C ILE A 124 -14.39 1.51 -17.05
N GLU A 125 -14.62 0.20 -16.90
CA GLU A 125 -15.81 -0.47 -17.44
C GLU A 125 -17.01 -0.33 -16.50
N ASN A 126 -16.79 0.10 -15.25
CA ASN A 126 -17.86 0.34 -14.30
C ASN A 126 -18.67 1.58 -14.71
N ALA A 127 -20.00 1.44 -14.74
CA ALA A 127 -20.90 2.53 -15.16
C ALA A 127 -20.84 3.78 -14.25
N GLU A 128 -20.34 3.64 -13.02
CA GLU A 128 -20.15 4.76 -12.09
C GLU A 128 -18.79 5.47 -12.26
N HIS A 129 -17.90 4.96 -13.13
CA HIS A 129 -16.60 5.58 -13.38
C HIS A 129 -16.74 6.73 -14.39
N GLU A 130 -16.53 7.97 -13.95
CA GLU A 130 -16.77 9.18 -14.75
C GLU A 130 -15.47 9.80 -15.32
N PHE A 131 -14.28 9.21 -15.08
CA PHE A 131 -13.00 9.74 -15.53
C PHE A 131 -12.45 9.02 -16.76
N GLY A 132 -11.69 9.73 -17.57
CA GLY A 132 -10.86 9.12 -18.60
C GLY A 132 -9.57 8.52 -18.05
N GLU A 133 -8.89 7.73 -18.87
CA GLU A 133 -7.58 7.17 -18.55
C GLU A 133 -6.51 8.25 -18.47
N GLY A 134 -5.70 8.20 -17.42
CA GLY A 134 -4.52 9.05 -17.22
C GLY A 134 -3.33 8.59 -18.05
N ARG A 135 -2.12 8.85 -17.55
CA ARG A 135 -0.90 8.39 -18.19
C ARG A 135 -0.73 6.88 -17.99
N VAL A 136 -0.36 6.17 -19.05
CA VAL A 136 -0.21 4.71 -19.05
C VAL A 136 0.78 4.23 -17.98
N GLU A 137 1.86 4.94 -17.77
CA GLU A 137 2.86 4.62 -16.74
C GLU A 137 2.36 4.74 -15.30
N ASN A 138 1.23 5.40 -15.10
CA ASN A 138 0.59 5.60 -13.78
C ASN A 138 -0.85 5.04 -13.76
N SER A 139 -1.20 4.17 -14.70
CA SER A 139 -2.53 3.54 -14.77
C SER A 139 -2.74 2.45 -13.72
N ASP A 140 -1.64 1.93 -13.18
CA ASP A 140 -1.61 0.85 -12.20
C ASP A 140 -0.84 1.22 -10.94
N CYS A 141 -1.21 0.59 -9.82
CA CYS A 141 -0.48 0.68 -8.55
C CYS A 141 -0.18 -0.73 -8.03
N GLU A 142 1.10 -1.07 -7.90
CA GLU A 142 1.53 -2.31 -7.25
C GLU A 142 1.29 -2.22 -5.75
N VAL A 143 0.59 -3.19 -5.19
CA VAL A 143 0.31 -3.29 -3.76
C VAL A 143 1.02 -4.50 -3.18
N THR A 144 1.82 -4.25 -2.16
CA THR A 144 2.47 -5.28 -1.35
C THR A 144 1.84 -5.31 0.03
N ILE A 145 1.40 -6.49 0.46
CA ILE A 145 0.86 -6.73 1.80
C ILE A 145 1.78 -7.73 2.48
N ALA A 146 2.56 -7.28 3.44
CA ALA A 146 3.53 -8.12 4.16
C ALA A 146 3.05 -8.41 5.59
N TYR A 147 3.46 -9.55 6.13
CA TYR A 147 3.27 -9.87 7.54
C TYR A 147 4.61 -10.24 8.16
N THR A 148 5.20 -9.31 8.90
CA THR A 148 6.49 -9.50 9.56
C THR A 148 6.41 -9.05 11.02
N ILE A 149 6.88 -9.89 11.93
CA ILE A 149 6.85 -9.61 13.36
C ILE A 149 8.25 -9.43 13.94
N ARG A 150 9.31 -9.61 13.14
CA ARG A 150 10.69 -9.55 13.63
C ARG A 150 11.03 -8.18 14.18
N PRO A 151 11.38 -8.05 15.49
CA PRO A 151 11.90 -6.82 16.04
C PRO A 151 13.25 -6.48 15.40
N SER A 152 13.51 -5.20 15.16
CA SER A 152 14.78 -4.73 14.58
C SER A 152 15.95 -4.84 15.56
N ASP A 153 15.65 -4.88 16.86
CA ASP A 153 16.57 -4.84 18.00
C ASP A 153 16.61 -6.16 18.80
N TRP A 154 16.25 -7.29 18.16
CA TRP A 154 16.29 -8.61 18.81
C TRP A 154 17.65 -8.92 19.40
N ASP A 155 17.72 -9.14 20.71
CA ASP A 155 18.95 -9.50 21.42
C ASP A 155 19.19 -11.01 21.40
N GLU A 156 20.04 -11.47 20.49
CA GLU A 156 20.41 -12.89 20.39
C GLU A 156 21.22 -13.40 21.60
N ARG A 157 21.87 -12.53 22.36
CA ARG A 157 22.60 -12.95 23.56
C ARG A 157 21.64 -13.33 24.68
N LEU A 158 20.51 -12.63 24.76
CA LEU A 158 19.50 -12.88 25.76
C LEU A 158 18.53 -14.00 25.29
N TRP A 159 18.03 -13.92 24.07
CA TRP A 159 16.94 -14.77 23.59
C TRP A 159 17.39 -15.91 22.65
N GLY A 160 18.67 -15.92 22.26
CA GLY A 160 19.19 -16.82 21.24
C GLY A 160 18.79 -16.43 19.83
N ILE A 161 19.11 -17.27 18.85
CA ILE A 161 18.79 -17.04 17.44
C ILE A 161 17.29 -16.79 17.28
N TYR A 162 16.95 -15.76 16.51
CA TYR A 162 15.56 -15.42 16.21
C TYR A 162 14.89 -16.51 15.40
N SER A 163 13.61 -16.76 15.67
CA SER A 163 12.67 -17.37 14.77
C SER A 163 11.27 -16.83 15.04
N ASN A 164 10.40 -16.82 14.04
CA ASN A 164 9.02 -16.35 14.22
C ASN A 164 8.28 -17.22 15.25
N ASN A 165 8.43 -18.53 15.20
CA ASN A 165 7.79 -19.46 16.16
C ASN A 165 8.23 -19.21 17.59
N LYS A 166 9.52 -18.90 17.82
CA LYS A 166 10.02 -18.52 19.15
C LYS A 166 9.39 -17.22 19.63
N TYR A 167 9.37 -16.21 18.77
CA TYR A 167 8.82 -14.91 19.15
C TYR A 167 7.29 -14.97 19.35
N MET A 168 6.56 -15.70 18.51
CA MET A 168 5.12 -15.93 18.73
C MET A 168 4.87 -16.63 20.07
N PHE A 169 5.66 -17.64 20.41
CA PHE A 169 5.54 -18.31 21.70
C PHE A 169 5.79 -17.34 22.87
N MET A 170 6.77 -16.43 22.75
CA MET A 170 7.01 -15.39 23.76
C MET A 170 5.79 -14.48 23.90
N MET A 171 5.29 -13.93 22.79
CA MET A 171 4.14 -13.04 22.81
C MET A 171 2.90 -13.70 23.39
N ASP A 172 2.61 -14.94 23.02
CA ASP A 172 1.46 -15.70 23.52
C ASP A 172 1.52 -15.94 25.04
N ASN A 173 2.72 -16.08 25.58
CA ASN A 173 2.93 -16.35 27.00
C ASN A 173 3.11 -15.11 27.89
N LEU A 174 3.57 -14.01 27.30
CA LEU A 174 3.76 -12.73 28.00
C LEU A 174 2.60 -11.75 27.78
N GLY A 175 1.82 -11.90 26.71
CA GLY A 175 0.77 -10.97 26.32
C GLY A 175 1.31 -9.60 25.88
N LYS A 176 2.59 -9.54 25.48
CA LYS A 176 3.31 -8.29 25.14
C LYS A 176 4.18 -8.49 23.90
N ILE A 177 4.38 -7.41 23.14
CA ILE A 177 5.37 -7.37 22.07
C ILE A 177 6.79 -7.21 22.64
N TYR A 178 7.81 -7.44 21.82
CA TYR A 178 9.22 -7.35 22.20
C TYR A 178 9.57 -5.98 22.80
N ALA A 179 9.13 -4.90 22.18
CA ALA A 179 9.39 -3.54 22.65
C ALA A 179 8.75 -3.20 24.02
N GLU A 180 7.76 -3.97 24.45
CA GLU A 180 7.06 -3.81 25.74
C GLU A 180 7.53 -4.84 26.79
N THR A 181 8.37 -5.78 26.37
CA THR A 181 8.92 -6.84 27.23
C THR A 181 10.21 -6.37 27.89
N GLU A 182 10.33 -6.57 29.18
CA GLU A 182 11.59 -6.32 29.90
C GLU A 182 12.66 -7.29 29.41
N GLN A 183 13.79 -6.74 28.94
CA GLN A 183 14.88 -7.49 28.36
C GLN A 183 15.82 -8.00 29.48
N THR A 184 15.34 -8.91 30.31
CA THR A 184 16.07 -9.47 31.47
C THR A 184 16.14 -10.99 31.42
N LYS A 185 17.13 -11.55 32.15
CA LYS A 185 17.25 -13.01 32.30
C LYS A 185 16.05 -13.64 32.99
N GLU A 186 15.48 -12.94 33.94
CA GLU A 186 14.33 -13.41 34.72
C GLU A 186 13.12 -13.64 33.80
N VAL A 187 12.84 -12.70 32.89
CA VAL A 187 11.74 -12.85 31.92
C VAL A 187 12.05 -13.95 30.90
N ARG A 188 13.31 -14.05 30.44
CA ARG A 188 13.74 -15.16 29.58
C ARG A 188 13.52 -16.52 30.25
N ASP A 189 13.93 -16.65 31.51
CA ASP A 189 13.81 -17.90 32.25
C ASP A 189 12.35 -18.27 32.54
N GLU A 190 11.50 -17.27 32.78
CA GLU A 190 10.04 -17.46 32.84
C GLU A 190 9.49 -18.07 31.54
N VAL A 191 9.84 -17.47 30.37
CA VAL A 191 9.40 -17.98 29.07
C VAL A 191 9.95 -19.38 28.79
N SER A 192 11.24 -19.61 29.13
CA SER A 192 11.86 -20.93 29.00
C SER A 192 11.15 -21.99 29.84
N ALA A 193 10.79 -21.66 31.09
CA ALA A 193 10.05 -22.56 31.96
C ALA A 193 8.65 -22.88 31.40
N LYS A 194 7.97 -21.89 30.85
CA LYS A 194 6.67 -22.10 30.16
C LYS A 194 6.82 -23.00 28.93
N TYR A 195 7.91 -22.88 28.17
CA TYR A 195 8.18 -23.77 27.04
C TYR A 195 8.45 -25.21 27.47
N GLU A 196 9.23 -25.43 28.54
CA GLU A 196 9.41 -26.77 29.09
C GLU A 196 8.07 -27.38 29.62
N ALA A 197 7.23 -26.56 30.24
CA ALA A 197 5.89 -26.98 30.67
C ALA A 197 4.99 -27.36 29.46
N TYR A 198 5.05 -26.56 28.37
CA TYR A 198 4.34 -26.84 27.13
C TYR A 198 4.71 -28.24 26.57
N LYS A 199 6.01 -28.57 26.52
CA LYS A 199 6.49 -29.89 26.08
C LYS A 199 6.06 -31.01 27.01
N LYS A 200 6.17 -30.80 28.34
CA LYS A 200 5.75 -31.77 29.34
C LYS A 200 4.26 -32.07 29.30
N ALA A 201 3.44 -31.15 28.81
CA ALA A 201 2.00 -31.37 28.58
C ALA A 201 1.71 -32.24 27.34
N GLY A 202 2.75 -32.76 26.66
CA GLY A 202 2.62 -33.64 25.50
C GLY A 202 2.48 -32.88 24.16
N ASN A 203 2.66 -31.58 24.14
CA ASN A 203 2.66 -30.83 22.89
C ASN A 203 3.96 -31.11 22.11
N PRO A 204 3.88 -31.14 20.77
CA PRO A 204 5.06 -31.28 19.94
C PRO A 204 5.99 -30.07 20.13
N PRO A 205 7.32 -30.27 20.10
CA PRO A 205 8.26 -29.16 20.16
C PRO A 205 8.02 -28.19 18.98
N LEU A 206 8.17 -26.92 19.27
CA LEU A 206 8.08 -25.89 18.23
C LEU A 206 9.39 -25.85 17.46
N MET A 207 9.30 -25.93 16.15
CA MET A 207 10.47 -25.91 15.28
C MET A 207 10.80 -24.47 14.88
N ASP A 208 12.07 -24.23 14.65
CA ASP A 208 12.55 -22.99 14.06
C ASP A 208 12.05 -22.89 12.62
N ASP A 209 11.32 -21.82 12.31
CA ASP A 209 10.73 -21.64 10.97
C ASP A 209 11.76 -21.26 9.90
N GLU A 210 12.94 -20.72 10.29
CA GLU A 210 14.07 -20.47 9.39
C GLU A 210 14.91 -21.76 9.19
N ASN A 211 14.96 -22.64 10.22
CA ASN A 211 15.67 -23.92 10.19
C ASN A 211 14.77 -25.06 10.72
N PRO A 212 13.85 -25.59 9.91
CA PRO A 212 12.81 -26.52 10.36
C PRO A 212 13.32 -27.87 10.91
N GLN A 213 14.61 -28.13 10.88
CA GLN A 213 15.27 -29.28 11.48
C GLN A 213 15.58 -29.04 12.98
N ASN A 214 15.56 -27.80 13.43
CA ASN A 214 15.93 -27.43 14.76
C ASN A 214 14.70 -27.04 15.60
N GLU A 215 14.69 -27.47 16.85
CA GLU A 215 13.73 -26.98 17.85
C GLU A 215 14.13 -25.56 18.27
N ILE A 216 13.13 -24.71 18.57
CA ILE A 216 13.42 -23.42 19.20
C ILE A 216 14.04 -23.64 20.58
N VAL A 217 15.08 -22.85 20.91
CA VAL A 217 15.79 -22.94 22.16
C VAL A 217 15.89 -21.57 22.82
N PHE A 218 15.59 -21.50 24.12
CA PHE A 218 15.90 -20.34 24.93
C PHE A 218 17.23 -20.59 25.64
N PRO A 219 18.22 -19.66 25.58
CA PRO A 219 19.50 -19.82 26.23
C PRO A 219 19.34 -20.08 27.74
N LYS A 220 20.18 -20.98 28.27
CA LYS A 220 20.32 -21.22 29.73
C LYS A 220 21.66 -20.69 30.14
N ASP A 221 21.78 -20.11 31.34
CA ASP A 221 23.06 -19.69 31.92
C ASP A 221 23.94 -20.89 32.22
#